data_736892707cfd74680d5befb7c483f560
#
_entry.id   736892707cfd74680d5befb7c483f560
#
_cell.length_a   1.000
_cell.length_b   1.000
_cell.length_c   1.000
_cell.angle_alpha   90.00
_cell.angle_beta   90.00
_cell.angle_gamma   90.00
#
_symmetry.space_group_name_H-M   'P 1'
#
loop_
_entity.id
_entity.type
_entity.pdbx_description
1 polymer ?
#
loop_
_entity_poly.entity_id
_entity_poly.type
_entity_poly.pdbx_seq_one_letter_code
_entity_poly.pdbx_strand_id
1 'polypeptide(L)'
;VLNNLKATFYGFKDDRKADDINNLWSLFEVALALADNDTEDNRQKFSEAYDKVHDQLCIRWNITMGLYWIRPYTFINLDSRNRWFIADAQNMPGKFVVAAEKKLKKVPYAADYLEIKDLCKKALDAGEYEYKNFPDLSYTAWVVSEQVNQEKSSEKDKKISKAEFLKWFMPLLQALRDLG
;
A
#
# COMPACT_ATOMS: atom_id res chain seq x y z
N VAL A 1 17.37 2.10 -2.58
CA VAL A 1 17.34 2.86 -3.84
C VAL A 1 15.89 3.23 -4.12
N LEU A 2 15.58 4.53 -4.14
CA LEU A 2 14.26 5.03 -4.52
C LEU A 2 14.02 4.75 -6.01
N ASN A 3 12.93 4.05 -6.33
CA ASN A 3 12.54 3.80 -7.71
C ASN A 3 11.50 4.85 -8.14
N ASN A 4 11.97 5.96 -8.67
CA ASN A 4 11.12 7.06 -9.13
C ASN A 4 10.19 6.67 -10.30
N LEU A 5 10.46 5.59 -11.02
CA LEU A 5 9.56 5.10 -12.07
C LEU A 5 8.21 4.60 -11.53
N LYS A 6 8.14 4.28 -10.23
CA LYS A 6 6.89 3.87 -9.57
C LYS A 6 6.19 5.00 -8.80
N ALA A 7 6.82 6.17 -8.67
CA ALA A 7 6.28 7.34 -7.97
C ALA A 7 5.79 8.43 -8.95
N THR A 8 5.22 8.03 -10.08
CA THR A 8 4.68 8.95 -11.08
C THR A 8 3.21 9.24 -10.81
N PHE A 9 2.80 10.48 -11.04
CA PHE A 9 1.42 10.96 -10.88
C PHE A 9 0.76 11.35 -12.21
N TYR A 10 1.51 11.35 -13.31
CA TYR A 10 1.03 11.70 -14.64
C TYR A 10 1.88 11.03 -15.72
N GLY A 11 1.31 10.87 -16.91
CA GLY A 11 1.99 10.35 -18.09
C GLY A 11 2.98 11.36 -18.72
N PHE A 12 3.75 10.91 -19.71
CA PHE A 12 4.57 11.80 -20.52
C PHE A 12 3.69 12.81 -21.27
N LYS A 13 4.32 13.89 -21.76
CA LYS A 13 3.58 15.01 -22.38
C LYS A 13 2.61 14.56 -23.47
N ASP A 14 3.01 13.60 -24.29
CA ASP A 14 2.22 13.13 -25.43
C ASP A 14 1.14 12.10 -25.04
N ASP A 15 1.23 11.52 -23.84
CA ASP A 15 0.31 10.49 -23.32
C ASP A 15 -0.77 11.06 -22.38
N ARG A 16 -0.57 12.26 -21.85
CA ARG A 16 -1.48 12.87 -20.88
C ARG A 16 -2.52 13.75 -21.54
N LYS A 17 -3.70 13.82 -20.96
CA LYS A 17 -4.76 14.75 -21.36
C LYS A 17 -4.39 16.18 -20.92
N ALA A 18 -4.98 17.18 -21.59
CA ALA A 18 -4.72 18.59 -21.35
C ALA A 18 -4.95 19.00 -19.88
N ASP A 19 -5.97 18.44 -19.23
CA ASP A 19 -6.36 18.81 -17.87
C ASP A 19 -5.73 17.96 -16.77
N ASP A 20 -4.93 16.93 -17.10
CA ASP A 20 -4.41 15.99 -16.10
C ASP A 20 -3.62 16.68 -14.99
N ILE A 21 -2.80 17.68 -15.33
CA ILE A 21 -2.02 18.45 -14.35
C ILE A 21 -2.92 19.38 -13.52
N ASN A 22 -3.88 20.05 -14.15
CA ASN A 22 -4.82 20.93 -13.46
C ASN A 22 -5.71 20.15 -12.49
N ASN A 23 -6.16 18.95 -12.87
CA ASN A 23 -6.92 18.07 -11.99
C ASN A 23 -6.11 17.66 -10.74
N LEU A 24 -4.80 17.39 -10.89
CA LEU A 24 -3.92 17.10 -9.76
C LEU A 24 -3.79 18.29 -8.81
N TRP A 25 -3.64 19.50 -9.34
CA TRP A 25 -3.61 20.72 -8.52
C TRP A 25 -4.93 20.97 -7.83
N SER A 26 -6.07 20.79 -8.53
CA SER A 26 -7.40 20.90 -7.93
C SER A 26 -7.59 19.89 -6.80
N LEU A 27 -7.16 18.61 -6.99
CA LEU A 27 -7.20 17.61 -5.92
C LEU A 27 -6.32 18.01 -4.74
N PHE A 28 -5.14 18.55 -4.98
CA PHE A 28 -4.25 19.03 -3.92
C PHE A 28 -4.92 20.11 -3.07
N GLU A 29 -5.53 21.13 -3.68
CA GLU A 29 -6.20 22.22 -2.99
C GLU A 29 -7.39 21.74 -2.14
N VAL A 30 -8.28 20.91 -2.71
CA VAL A 30 -9.42 20.40 -1.95
C VAL A 30 -9.02 19.37 -0.88
N ALA A 31 -7.91 18.67 -1.06
CA ALA A 31 -7.36 17.78 -0.04
C ALA A 31 -6.85 18.57 1.16
N LEU A 32 -6.19 19.70 0.94
CA LEU A 32 -5.81 20.61 2.02
C LEU A 32 -7.04 21.14 2.77
N ALA A 33 -8.04 21.62 2.04
CA ALA A 33 -9.28 22.14 2.63
C ALA A 33 -10.02 21.07 3.47
N LEU A 34 -10.10 19.82 2.96
CA LEU A 34 -10.67 18.70 3.68
C LEU A 34 -9.88 18.35 4.95
N ALA A 35 -8.55 18.38 4.88
CA ALA A 35 -7.69 18.07 6.01
C ALA A 35 -7.78 19.14 7.12
N ASP A 36 -7.92 20.41 6.72
CA ASP A 36 -8.02 21.54 7.64
C ASP A 36 -9.43 21.64 8.26
N ASN A 37 -10.48 21.25 7.52
CA ASN A 37 -11.87 21.27 7.99
C ASN A 37 -12.70 20.15 7.31
N ASP A 38 -12.94 19.05 8.02
CA ASP A 38 -13.70 17.89 7.54
C ASP A 38 -15.21 18.16 7.61
N THR A 39 -15.74 18.85 6.59
CA THR A 39 -17.16 19.12 6.38
C THR A 39 -17.70 18.32 5.21
N GLU A 40 -19.02 18.14 5.13
CA GLU A 40 -19.69 17.46 4.01
C GLU A 40 -19.39 18.16 2.68
N ASP A 41 -19.38 19.49 2.63
CA ASP A 41 -19.04 20.27 1.44
C ASP A 41 -17.60 20.00 0.97
N ASN A 42 -16.63 19.98 1.90
CA ASN A 42 -15.24 19.65 1.58
C ASN A 42 -15.07 18.19 1.17
N ARG A 43 -15.83 17.26 1.77
CA ARG A 43 -15.84 15.84 1.36
C ARG A 43 -16.39 15.68 -0.05
N GLN A 44 -17.45 16.39 -0.40
CA GLN A 44 -18.01 16.37 -1.75
C GLN A 44 -17.00 16.92 -2.77
N LYS A 45 -16.45 18.11 -2.53
CA LYS A 45 -15.42 18.71 -3.41
C LYS A 45 -14.20 17.82 -3.58
N PHE A 46 -13.74 17.22 -2.50
CA PHE A 46 -12.65 16.24 -2.53
C PHE A 46 -13.02 15.04 -3.40
N SER A 47 -14.21 14.47 -3.22
CA SER A 47 -14.67 13.30 -3.98
C SER A 47 -14.72 13.56 -5.47
N GLU A 48 -15.27 14.71 -5.88
CA GLU A 48 -15.34 15.11 -7.28
C GLU A 48 -13.95 15.28 -7.91
N ALA A 49 -13.02 15.90 -7.19
CA ALA A 49 -11.65 16.10 -7.68
C ALA A 49 -10.85 14.79 -7.68
N TYR A 50 -10.99 13.96 -6.65
CA TYR A 50 -10.34 12.66 -6.54
C TYR A 50 -10.76 11.74 -7.69
N ASP A 51 -12.06 11.64 -7.98
CA ASP A 51 -12.58 10.75 -9.02
C ASP A 51 -12.16 11.21 -10.43
N LYS A 52 -11.99 12.52 -10.67
CA LYS A 52 -11.40 13.04 -11.92
C LYS A 52 -9.94 12.58 -12.10
N VAL A 53 -9.17 12.52 -11.02
CA VAL A 53 -7.77 12.12 -11.03
C VAL A 53 -7.62 10.60 -11.05
N HIS A 54 -8.54 9.85 -10.43
CA HIS A 54 -8.47 8.41 -10.25
C HIS A 54 -8.21 7.64 -11.55
N ASP A 55 -8.85 8.03 -12.64
CA ASP A 55 -8.77 7.35 -13.94
C ASP A 55 -7.66 7.90 -14.86
N GLN A 56 -6.85 8.85 -14.38
CA GLN A 56 -5.73 9.39 -15.15
C GLN A 56 -4.59 8.38 -15.31
N LEU A 57 -3.89 8.47 -16.41
CA LEU A 57 -2.74 7.63 -16.69
C LEU A 57 -1.65 7.79 -15.61
N CYS A 58 -1.06 6.68 -15.19
CA CYS A 58 0.00 6.57 -14.18
C CYS A 58 -0.41 6.83 -12.71
N ILE A 59 -1.63 7.27 -12.44
CA ILE A 59 -2.07 7.56 -11.05
C ILE A 59 -2.09 6.32 -10.16
N ARG A 60 -2.92 5.35 -10.46
CA ARG A 60 -3.06 4.10 -9.69
C ARG A 60 -3.09 4.37 -8.17
N TRP A 61 -2.41 3.53 -7.39
CA TRP A 61 -2.28 3.65 -5.93
C TRP A 61 -1.49 4.88 -5.49
N ASN A 62 -0.74 5.52 -6.40
CA ASN A 62 0.05 6.72 -6.09
C ASN A 62 -0.81 7.88 -5.60
N ILE A 63 -2.09 7.97 -6.02
CA ILE A 63 -3.01 8.99 -5.52
C ILE A 63 -3.08 8.98 -3.99
N THR A 64 -3.20 7.80 -3.36
CA THR A 64 -3.28 7.67 -1.90
C THR A 64 -1.94 7.99 -1.22
N MET A 65 -0.82 7.67 -1.88
CA MET A 65 0.52 8.03 -1.40
C MET A 65 0.74 9.54 -1.42
N GLY A 66 0.33 10.21 -2.51
CA GLY A 66 0.41 11.67 -2.63
C GLY A 66 -0.40 12.39 -1.55
N LEU A 67 -1.65 11.95 -1.33
CA LEU A 67 -2.51 12.48 -0.25
C LEU A 67 -1.87 12.30 1.13
N TYR A 68 -1.33 11.11 1.41
CA TYR A 68 -0.61 10.85 2.65
C TYR A 68 0.60 11.78 2.82
N TRP A 69 1.40 12.02 1.79
CA TRP A 69 2.57 12.88 1.90
C TRP A 69 2.22 14.33 2.26
N ILE A 70 1.09 14.84 1.78
CA ILE A 70 0.68 16.22 2.05
C ILE A 70 0.00 16.38 3.43
N ARG A 71 -0.72 15.36 3.91
CA ARG A 71 -1.42 15.38 5.20
C ARG A 71 -1.44 13.97 5.83
N PRO A 72 -0.32 13.49 6.39
CA PRO A 72 -0.16 12.10 6.83
C PRO A 72 -1.07 11.70 8.00
N TYR A 73 -1.51 12.66 8.80
CA TYR A 73 -2.44 12.39 9.90
C TYR A 73 -3.92 12.38 9.48
N THR A 74 -4.22 12.84 8.26
CA THR A 74 -5.58 12.90 7.72
C THR A 74 -5.83 11.81 6.71
N PHE A 75 -4.89 11.53 5.80
CA PHE A 75 -5.05 10.60 4.71
C PHE A 75 -4.25 9.33 4.92
N ILE A 76 -4.90 8.18 4.70
CA ILE A 76 -4.23 6.88 4.79
C ILE A 76 -3.47 6.57 3.51
N ASN A 77 -2.24 6.07 3.65
CA ASN A 77 -1.47 5.50 2.55
C ASN A 77 -1.95 4.08 2.25
N LEU A 78 -2.31 3.79 1.00
CA LEU A 78 -2.73 2.48 0.53
C LEU A 78 -1.72 1.87 -0.46
N ASP A 79 -0.42 2.01 -0.18
CA ASP A 79 0.60 1.25 -0.91
C ASP A 79 0.49 -0.26 -0.64
N SER A 80 1.31 -1.06 -1.29
CA SER A 80 1.23 -2.52 -1.19
C SER A 80 1.47 -3.05 0.23
N ARG A 81 2.36 -2.40 1.01
CA ARG A 81 2.67 -2.82 2.39
C ARG A 81 1.52 -2.48 3.34
N ASN A 82 1.01 -1.25 3.26
CA ASN A 82 -0.13 -0.84 4.07
C ASN A 82 -1.36 -1.69 3.77
N ARG A 83 -1.71 -1.92 2.50
CA ARG A 83 -2.83 -2.78 2.13
C ARG A 83 -2.68 -4.21 2.65
N TRP A 84 -1.48 -4.78 2.53
CA TRP A 84 -1.20 -6.11 3.07
C TRP A 84 -1.39 -6.14 4.60
N PHE A 85 -0.88 -5.14 5.30
CA PHE A 85 -0.94 -5.06 6.76
C PHE A 85 -2.38 -4.90 7.27
N ILE A 86 -3.15 -3.98 6.70
CA ILE A 86 -4.52 -3.70 7.13
C ILE A 86 -5.54 -4.75 6.66
N ALA A 87 -5.18 -5.62 5.74
CA ALA A 87 -6.03 -6.74 5.32
C ALA A 87 -5.96 -7.94 6.27
N ASP A 88 -5.11 -7.91 7.28
CA ASP A 88 -4.93 -9.00 8.24
C ASP A 88 -5.73 -8.71 9.52
N ALA A 89 -6.58 -9.66 9.93
CA ALA A 89 -7.38 -9.56 11.14
C ALA A 89 -6.54 -9.63 12.45
N GLN A 90 -5.27 -9.99 12.37
CA GLN A 90 -4.34 -9.87 13.50
C GLN A 90 -3.92 -8.41 13.72
N ASN A 91 -3.93 -7.59 12.67
CA ASN A 91 -3.49 -6.20 12.70
C ASN A 91 -4.65 -5.21 12.79
N MET A 92 -5.85 -5.58 12.34
CA MET A 92 -7.01 -4.68 12.28
C MET A 92 -8.28 -5.41 12.73
N PRO A 93 -9.30 -4.67 13.25
CA PRO A 93 -10.56 -5.29 13.63
C PRO A 93 -11.19 -6.07 12.48
N GLY A 94 -11.69 -7.28 12.73
CA GLY A 94 -12.26 -8.13 11.69
C GLY A 94 -13.37 -7.47 10.87
N LYS A 95 -14.19 -6.61 11.48
CA LYS A 95 -15.21 -5.81 10.78
C LYS A 95 -14.59 -4.83 9.77
N PHE A 96 -13.45 -4.23 10.12
CA PHE A 96 -12.70 -3.38 9.21
C PHE A 96 -12.14 -4.20 8.03
N VAL A 97 -11.51 -5.34 8.32
CA VAL A 97 -10.90 -6.21 7.31
C VAL A 97 -11.94 -6.66 6.27
N VAL A 98 -13.12 -7.11 6.72
CA VAL A 98 -14.21 -7.49 5.82
C VAL A 98 -14.69 -6.32 4.95
N ALA A 99 -14.83 -5.13 5.51
CA ALA A 99 -15.22 -3.94 4.75
C ALA A 99 -14.15 -3.51 3.74
N ALA A 100 -12.88 -3.57 4.14
CA ALA A 100 -11.74 -3.17 3.31
C ALA A 100 -11.44 -4.18 2.18
N GLU A 101 -11.63 -5.49 2.42
CA GLU A 101 -11.27 -6.55 1.46
C GLU A 101 -11.86 -6.34 0.07
N LYS A 102 -13.14 -5.98 -0.02
CA LYS A 102 -13.80 -5.71 -1.30
C LYS A 102 -13.26 -4.46 -1.98
N LYS A 103 -13.02 -3.40 -1.19
CA LYS A 103 -12.63 -2.07 -1.65
C LYS A 103 -11.15 -1.96 -2.04
N LEU A 104 -10.30 -2.82 -1.47
CA LEU A 104 -8.86 -2.83 -1.72
C LEU A 104 -8.41 -3.77 -2.86
N LYS A 105 -9.33 -4.43 -3.56
CA LYS A 105 -9.00 -5.24 -4.75
C LYS A 105 -8.47 -4.41 -5.93
N LYS A 106 -8.90 -3.18 -6.03
CA LYS A 106 -8.46 -2.17 -7.00
C LYS A 106 -8.31 -0.83 -6.31
N VAL A 107 -7.74 0.16 -6.99
CA VAL A 107 -7.69 1.53 -6.46
C VAL A 107 -9.14 1.98 -6.16
N PRO A 108 -9.44 2.40 -4.93
CA PRO A 108 -10.79 2.83 -4.58
C PRO A 108 -11.12 4.19 -5.22
N TYR A 109 -12.38 4.39 -5.60
CA TYR A 109 -12.93 5.72 -5.84
C TYR A 109 -13.08 6.49 -4.51
N ALA A 110 -13.31 7.79 -4.59
CA ALA A 110 -13.32 8.68 -3.44
C ALA A 110 -14.20 8.20 -2.27
N ALA A 111 -15.43 7.77 -2.56
CA ALA A 111 -16.36 7.29 -1.54
C ALA A 111 -15.80 6.09 -0.77
N ASP A 112 -15.27 5.10 -1.47
CA ASP A 112 -14.64 3.93 -0.86
C ASP A 112 -13.34 4.28 -0.13
N TYR A 113 -12.55 5.21 -0.67
CA TYR A 113 -11.32 5.69 -0.02
C TYR A 113 -11.62 6.40 1.30
N LEU A 114 -12.59 7.33 1.32
CA LEU A 114 -13.00 8.04 2.52
C LEU A 114 -13.59 7.08 3.57
N GLU A 115 -14.39 6.10 3.15
CA GLU A 115 -14.93 5.09 4.06
C GLU A 115 -13.80 4.26 4.70
N ILE A 116 -12.83 3.77 3.91
CA ILE A 116 -11.65 3.04 4.44
C ILE A 116 -10.88 3.93 5.42
N LYS A 117 -10.62 5.19 5.05
CA LYS A 117 -9.94 6.18 5.90
C LYS A 117 -10.66 6.34 7.23
N ASP A 118 -11.97 6.56 7.21
CA ASP A 118 -12.76 6.81 8.41
C ASP A 118 -12.87 5.55 9.30
N LEU A 119 -13.08 4.38 8.71
CA LEU A 119 -13.11 3.10 9.43
C LEU A 119 -11.75 2.80 10.08
N CYS A 120 -10.66 3.04 9.34
CA CYS A 120 -9.31 2.86 9.87
C CYS A 120 -9.04 3.83 11.02
N LYS A 121 -9.35 5.12 10.84
CA LYS A 121 -9.21 6.10 11.90
C LYS A 121 -10.00 5.72 13.15
N LYS A 122 -11.25 5.31 13.00
CA LYS A 122 -12.08 4.82 14.10
C LYS A 122 -11.46 3.63 14.84
N ALA A 123 -10.84 2.70 14.12
CA ALA A 123 -10.14 1.56 14.72
C ALA A 123 -8.91 2.00 15.52
N LEU A 124 -8.15 2.98 15.01
CA LEU A 124 -7.00 3.56 15.71
C LEU A 124 -7.41 4.35 16.96
N ASP A 125 -8.47 5.15 16.85
CA ASP A 125 -9.00 5.97 17.97
C ASP A 125 -9.58 5.08 19.10
N ALA A 126 -9.99 3.84 18.81
CA ALA A 126 -10.42 2.87 19.84
C ALA A 126 -9.28 2.43 20.78
N GLY A 127 -8.03 2.65 20.38
CA GLY A 127 -6.86 2.51 21.24
C GLY A 127 -6.38 1.08 21.52
N GLU A 128 -6.91 0.08 20.83
CA GLU A 128 -6.58 -1.33 21.01
C GLU A 128 -5.21 -1.73 20.45
N TYR A 129 -4.61 -0.87 19.59
CA TYR A 129 -3.35 -1.12 18.90
C TYR A 129 -2.23 -0.20 19.40
N GLU A 130 -0.96 -0.63 19.22
CA GLU A 130 0.21 0.20 19.56
C GLU A 130 0.34 1.43 18.66
N TYR A 131 -0.07 1.31 17.37
CA TYR A 131 -0.10 2.42 16.42
C TYR A 131 -1.38 3.25 16.61
N LYS A 132 -1.22 4.57 16.75
CA LYS A 132 -2.29 5.51 17.13
C LYS A 132 -2.76 6.41 15.98
N ASN A 133 -2.04 6.45 14.90
CA ASN A 133 -2.30 7.30 13.73
C ASN A 133 -1.80 6.63 12.45
N PHE A 134 -2.08 7.22 11.29
CA PHE A 134 -1.64 6.66 10.01
C PHE A 134 -0.12 6.60 9.82
N PRO A 135 0.69 7.59 10.25
CA PRO A 135 2.15 7.46 10.29
C PRO A 135 2.64 6.26 11.08
N ASP A 136 2.15 6.05 12.29
CA ASP A 136 2.54 4.91 13.14
C ASP A 136 2.13 3.59 12.48
N LEU A 137 0.91 3.51 11.94
CA LEU A 137 0.43 2.34 11.19
C LEU A 137 1.31 2.05 9.99
N SER A 138 1.63 3.07 9.19
CA SER A 138 2.50 2.92 8.00
C SER A 138 3.90 2.46 8.38
N TYR A 139 4.46 2.99 9.46
CA TYR A 139 5.76 2.58 9.98
C TYR A 139 5.73 1.12 10.46
N THR A 140 4.73 0.75 11.24
CA THR A 140 4.55 -0.63 11.73
C THR A 140 4.38 -1.61 10.56
N ALA A 141 3.57 -1.27 9.57
CA ALA A 141 3.40 -2.06 8.36
C ALA A 141 4.73 -2.27 7.62
N TRP A 142 5.57 -1.24 7.56
CA TRP A 142 6.90 -1.34 6.96
C TRP A 142 7.80 -2.27 7.79
N VAL A 143 7.91 -2.10 9.10
CA VAL A 143 8.76 -2.91 10.00
C VAL A 143 8.36 -4.39 9.90
N VAL A 144 7.07 -4.71 10.05
CA VAL A 144 6.58 -6.10 9.99
C VAL A 144 6.83 -6.71 8.61
N SER A 145 6.63 -5.95 7.53
CA SER A 145 6.90 -6.44 6.17
C SER A 145 8.39 -6.75 5.93
N GLU A 146 9.31 -5.96 6.50
CA GLU A 146 10.75 -6.23 6.41
C GLU A 146 11.14 -7.47 7.20
N GLN A 147 10.58 -7.69 8.39
CA GLN A 147 10.80 -8.92 9.18
C GLN A 147 10.35 -10.16 8.41
N VAL A 148 9.13 -10.15 7.87
CA VAL A 148 8.62 -11.25 7.04
C VAL A 148 9.49 -11.52 5.81
N ASN A 149 10.00 -10.47 5.16
CA ASN A 149 10.89 -10.61 4.02
C ASN A 149 12.26 -11.21 4.41
N GLN A 150 12.81 -10.80 5.56
CA GLN A 150 14.06 -11.36 6.09
C GLN A 150 13.92 -12.84 6.45
N GLU A 151 12.81 -13.22 7.10
CA GLU A 151 12.51 -14.62 7.42
C GLU A 151 12.41 -15.47 6.16
N LYS A 152 11.66 -15.01 5.16
CA LYS A 152 11.52 -15.70 3.86
C LYS A 152 12.85 -15.82 3.11
N SER A 153 13.73 -14.83 3.21
CA SER A 153 15.07 -14.89 2.62
C SER A 153 15.94 -15.91 3.33
N SER A 154 15.96 -15.89 4.67
CA SER A 154 16.71 -16.85 5.47
C SER A 154 16.23 -18.29 5.29
N GLU A 155 14.92 -18.51 5.07
CA GLU A 155 14.38 -19.83 4.73
C GLU A 155 14.77 -20.30 3.33
N LYS A 156 14.85 -19.39 2.35
CA LYS A 156 15.33 -19.70 1.00
C LYS A 156 16.80 -20.09 0.99
N ASP A 157 17.62 -19.38 1.79
CA ASP A 157 19.04 -19.67 1.92
C ASP A 157 19.30 -21.01 2.65
N LYS A 158 18.36 -21.44 3.50
CA LYS A 158 18.40 -22.77 4.15
C LYS A 158 17.96 -23.92 3.23
N LYS A 159 17.20 -23.65 2.17
CA LYS A 159 16.80 -24.66 1.18
C LYS A 159 17.93 -24.80 0.17
N ILE A 160 18.76 -25.85 0.36
CA ILE A 160 19.71 -26.29 -0.66
C ILE A 160 18.93 -26.48 -1.97
N SER A 161 19.34 -25.79 -3.04
CA SER A 161 18.67 -25.94 -4.33
C SER A 161 18.80 -27.41 -4.79
N LYS A 162 17.80 -27.91 -5.54
CA LYS A 162 17.87 -29.27 -6.09
C LYS A 162 19.16 -29.49 -6.87
N ALA A 163 19.67 -28.49 -7.57
CA ALA A 163 20.91 -28.54 -8.31
C ALA A 163 22.13 -28.66 -7.39
N GLU A 164 22.17 -27.90 -6.29
CA GLU A 164 23.25 -28.00 -5.28
C GLU A 164 23.19 -29.33 -4.55
N PHE A 165 21.99 -29.78 -4.15
CA PHE A 165 21.81 -31.10 -3.55
C PHE A 165 22.31 -32.22 -4.47
N LEU A 166 21.93 -32.22 -5.74
CA LEU A 166 22.41 -33.21 -6.71
C LEU A 166 23.91 -33.12 -6.95
N LYS A 167 24.48 -31.93 -7.01
CA LYS A 167 25.92 -31.71 -7.17
C LYS A 167 26.71 -32.33 -6.00
N TRP A 168 26.15 -32.27 -4.81
CA TRP A 168 26.78 -32.83 -3.61
C TRP A 168 26.49 -34.33 -3.44
N PHE A 169 25.27 -34.79 -3.77
CA PHE A 169 24.80 -36.14 -3.52
C PHE A 169 25.22 -37.13 -4.61
N MET A 170 25.36 -36.71 -5.87
CA MET A 170 25.73 -37.60 -6.98
C MET A 170 27.13 -38.20 -6.84
N PRO A 171 28.16 -37.44 -6.41
CA PRO A 171 29.49 -38.04 -6.15
C PRO A 171 29.46 -39.07 -5.03
N LEU A 172 28.65 -38.85 -4.00
CA LEU A 172 28.49 -39.81 -2.89
C LEU A 172 27.84 -41.12 -3.37
N LEU A 173 26.79 -41.04 -4.20
CA LEU A 173 26.16 -42.21 -4.79
C LEU A 173 27.11 -42.97 -5.71
N GLN A 174 27.94 -42.26 -6.46
CA GLN A 174 28.94 -42.89 -7.31
C GLN A 174 29.98 -43.64 -6.48
N ALA A 175 30.53 -42.97 -5.43
CA ALA A 175 31.48 -43.62 -4.54
C ALA A 175 30.93 -44.87 -3.83
N LEU A 176 29.63 -44.86 -3.48
CA LEU A 176 28.96 -46.03 -2.87
C LEU A 176 28.77 -47.18 -3.90
N ARG A 177 28.54 -46.86 -5.18
CA ARG A 177 28.47 -47.85 -6.26
C ARG A 177 29.83 -48.50 -6.52
N ASP A 178 30.90 -47.73 -6.43
CA ASP A 178 32.25 -48.18 -6.70
C ASP A 178 32.84 -49.07 -5.57
N LEU A 179 32.16 -49.11 -4.41
CA LEU A 179 32.53 -49.90 -3.23
C LEU A 179 31.76 -51.22 -3.12
N GLY A 180 30.75 -51.47 -3.96
CA GLY A 180 29.92 -52.69 -3.98
C GLY A 180 30.06 -53.48 -5.24
#